data_4e35af32b5c99ae4039f0217c55866e9
#
_entry.id   4e35af32b5c99ae4039f0217c55866e9
#
_cell.length_a   1.000
_cell.length_b   1.000
_cell.length_c   1.000
_cell.angle_alpha   90.00
_cell.angle_beta   90.00
_cell.angle_gamma   90.00
#
_symmetry.space_group_name_H-M   'P 1'
#
loop_
_entity.id
_entity.type
_entity.pdbx_description
1 polymer ?
#
loop_
_entity_poly.entity_id
_entity_poly.type
_entity_poly.pdbx_seq_one_letter_code
_entity_poly.pdbx_strand_id
1 'polypeptide(L)'
;MRKKPDINREYGIVLEGGGARGAYQVGAWKALKESGIRIKGVAGTSVGALNGALICMDDLERAENIWKNMDYSRVFRTEDGKLEQIKKLVADRGLDIEPLKELIEDTLDEEKIKSSHCDFYATALSLSDRREINFDVKSAPPGAMKDMLLASAYFPGFKNEKLGGKTYMDGGSVNNVPVDVLVDKGYKDIIVIRIYGIGVDREKMFRIPEDVNIYRIAPRRNLGGILRFDKIRAMRNMTLGYYDGMRLIHDLVGRKYYFDLPYSEAYYFDKLMSELELFRAFLIPSKEKEEKEELSGYRLYTEKLFPALAQKFRLPPDWDYRDFYGAVLELCARKLELEVFHIYTAEDIIADLKKAAG
;
A
#
# COMPACT_ATOMS: atom_id res chain seq x y z
N MET A 1 7.54 7.69 -18.98
CA MET A 1 7.85 7.80 -17.54
C MET A 1 6.56 7.82 -16.75
N ARG A 2 6.47 6.99 -15.70
CA ARG A 2 5.32 7.01 -14.81
C ARG A 2 5.27 8.33 -14.05
N LYS A 3 4.06 8.81 -13.76
CA LYS A 3 3.89 10.07 -13.01
C LYS A 3 4.34 9.84 -11.56
N LYS A 4 5.37 10.57 -11.11
CA LYS A 4 5.86 10.53 -9.73
C LYS A 4 5.49 11.81 -8.98
N PRO A 5 5.35 11.75 -7.64
CA PRO A 5 5.09 12.94 -6.83
C PRO A 5 6.22 13.97 -6.91
N ASP A 6 5.85 15.24 -6.86
CA ASP A 6 6.78 16.36 -6.77
C ASP A 6 6.86 16.80 -5.30
N ILE A 7 8.06 16.75 -4.71
CA ILE A 7 8.28 17.10 -3.29
C ILE A 7 7.94 18.57 -2.95
N ASN A 8 7.81 19.44 -3.95
CA ASN A 8 7.43 20.83 -3.75
C ASN A 8 5.91 21.04 -3.64
N ARG A 9 5.11 20.00 -3.84
CA ARG A 9 3.65 20.05 -3.75
C ARG A 9 3.14 19.55 -2.40
N GLU A 10 1.87 19.85 -2.12
CA GLU A 10 1.13 19.32 -1.00
C GLU A 10 0.11 18.29 -1.47
N TYR A 11 -0.07 17.24 -0.69
CA TYR A 11 -0.86 16.08 -1.08
C TYR A 11 -2.01 15.80 -0.11
N GLY A 12 -3.14 15.40 -0.68
CA GLY A 12 -4.13 14.63 0.07
C GLY A 12 -3.73 13.15 0.11
N ILE A 13 -3.95 12.49 1.24
CA ILE A 13 -3.72 11.05 1.40
C ILE A 13 -5.04 10.34 1.59
N VAL A 14 -5.31 9.32 0.77
CA VAL A 14 -6.45 8.43 0.95
C VAL A 14 -5.99 7.09 1.50
N LEU A 15 -6.58 6.67 2.62
CA LEU A 15 -6.25 5.45 3.33
C LEU A 15 -7.42 4.46 3.26
N GLU A 16 -7.21 3.37 2.52
CA GLU A 16 -8.20 2.29 2.37
C GLU A 16 -8.45 1.54 3.68
N GLY A 17 -9.69 1.13 3.96
CA GLY A 17 -10.04 0.26 5.07
C GLY A 17 -9.57 -1.18 4.86
N GLY A 18 -9.24 -1.92 5.94
CA GLY A 18 -8.80 -3.31 5.79
C GLY A 18 -8.13 -3.94 7.03
N GLY A 19 -8.47 -3.50 8.23
CA GLY A 19 -8.09 -4.11 9.51
C GLY A 19 -6.58 -4.32 9.66
N ALA A 20 -6.15 -5.56 9.93
CA ALA A 20 -4.75 -5.92 10.19
C ALA A 20 -3.77 -5.59 9.04
N ARG A 21 -4.26 -5.26 7.85
CA ARG A 21 -3.42 -4.81 6.72
C ARG A 21 -2.97 -3.37 6.85
N GLY A 22 -3.52 -2.59 7.78
CA GLY A 22 -3.19 -1.18 8.01
C GLY A 22 -1.72 -0.92 8.35
N ALA A 23 -0.99 -1.90 8.85
CA ALA A 23 0.46 -1.80 9.05
C ALA A 23 1.23 -1.38 7.78
N TYR A 24 0.76 -1.82 6.60
CA TYR A 24 1.32 -1.42 5.30
C TYR A 24 1.24 0.09 5.08
N GLN A 25 0.14 0.73 5.49
CA GLN A 25 -0.06 2.18 5.33
C GLN A 25 0.96 2.98 6.15
N VAL A 26 1.31 2.50 7.34
CA VAL A 26 2.33 3.16 8.18
C VAL A 26 3.71 3.08 7.52
N GLY A 27 4.07 1.95 6.93
CA GLY A 27 5.31 1.83 6.16
C GLY A 27 5.32 2.76 4.94
N ALA A 28 4.22 2.83 4.19
CA ALA A 28 4.08 3.75 3.06
C ALA A 28 4.18 5.22 3.50
N TRP A 29 3.52 5.59 4.59
CA TRP A 29 3.64 6.93 5.18
C TRP A 29 5.08 7.24 5.59
N LYS A 30 5.79 6.30 6.21
CA LYS A 30 7.21 6.46 6.54
C LYS A 30 8.04 6.85 5.33
N ALA A 31 7.89 6.13 4.21
CA ALA A 31 8.59 6.45 2.96
C ALA A 31 8.26 7.86 2.45
N LEU A 32 6.97 8.25 2.47
CA LEU A 32 6.54 9.59 2.07
C LEU A 32 7.16 10.67 2.95
N LYS A 33 7.14 10.48 4.28
CA LYS A 33 7.68 11.44 5.26
C LYS A 33 9.19 11.59 5.11
N GLU A 34 9.94 10.49 5.04
CA GLU A 34 11.41 10.51 4.85
C GLU A 34 11.83 11.16 3.53
N SER A 35 10.97 11.07 2.51
CA SER A 35 11.22 11.68 1.20
C SER A 35 10.74 13.15 1.10
N GLY A 36 10.27 13.74 2.19
CA GLY A 36 9.87 15.14 2.24
C GLY A 36 8.50 15.44 1.60
N ILE A 37 7.66 14.43 1.36
CA ILE A 37 6.29 14.64 0.85
C ILE A 37 5.43 15.31 1.94
N ARG A 38 4.88 16.47 1.61
CA ARG A 38 4.03 17.25 2.52
C ARG A 38 2.57 16.81 2.43
N ILE A 39 2.01 16.38 3.56
CA ILE A 39 0.62 15.95 3.66
C ILE A 39 -0.23 17.09 4.18
N LYS A 40 -1.24 17.51 3.42
CA LYS A 40 -2.16 18.59 3.76
C LYS A 40 -3.52 18.09 4.23
N GLY A 41 -3.91 16.89 3.85
CA GLY A 41 -5.18 16.32 4.27
C GLY A 41 -5.21 14.81 4.15
N VAL A 42 -6.03 14.20 4.97
CA VAL A 42 -6.22 12.75 5.01
C VAL A 42 -7.71 12.43 4.95
N ALA A 43 -8.08 11.46 4.11
CA ALA A 43 -9.38 10.79 4.17
C ALA A 43 -9.15 9.29 4.37
N GLY A 44 -9.80 8.71 5.37
CA GLY A 44 -9.62 7.31 5.70
C GLY A 44 -10.91 6.59 6.07
N THR A 45 -10.91 5.29 5.85
CA THR A 45 -12.01 4.38 6.21
C THR A 45 -11.49 3.30 7.15
N SER A 46 -12.21 3.04 8.25
CA SER A 46 -11.85 1.96 9.19
C SER A 46 -10.42 2.13 9.74
N VAL A 47 -9.57 1.10 9.62
CA VAL A 47 -8.15 1.20 10.00
C VAL A 47 -7.44 2.39 9.30
N GLY A 48 -7.90 2.78 8.10
CA GLY A 48 -7.38 3.95 7.40
C GLY A 48 -7.70 5.24 8.15
N ALA A 49 -8.86 5.36 8.80
CA ALA A 49 -9.17 6.51 9.65
C ALA A 49 -8.30 6.51 10.93
N LEU A 50 -8.06 5.33 11.53
CA LEU A 50 -7.19 5.22 12.72
C LEU A 50 -5.74 5.61 12.39
N ASN A 51 -5.18 5.12 11.28
CA ASN A 51 -3.85 5.55 10.81
C ASN A 51 -3.85 7.04 10.39
N GLY A 52 -4.96 7.53 9.86
CA GLY A 52 -5.14 8.94 9.50
C GLY A 52 -4.99 9.88 10.69
N ALA A 53 -5.52 9.50 11.86
CA ALA A 53 -5.31 10.26 13.10
C ALA A 53 -3.82 10.39 13.45
N LEU A 54 -3.05 9.29 13.33
CA LEU A 54 -1.61 9.27 13.59
C LEU A 54 -0.84 10.14 12.58
N ILE A 55 -1.25 10.14 11.31
CA ILE A 55 -0.67 11.02 10.28
C ILE A 55 -0.95 12.48 10.61
N CYS A 56 -2.17 12.83 10.99
CA CYS A 56 -2.52 14.21 11.35
C CYS A 56 -1.82 14.69 12.62
N MET A 57 -1.51 13.78 13.56
CA MET A 57 -0.66 14.08 14.73
C MET A 57 0.83 14.14 14.38
N ASP A 58 1.22 13.75 13.17
CA ASP A 58 2.61 13.59 12.72
C ASP A 58 3.47 12.69 13.62
N ASP A 59 2.85 11.66 14.21
CA ASP A 59 3.45 10.77 15.21
C ASP A 59 3.76 9.38 14.62
N LEU A 60 4.75 9.35 13.72
CA LEU A 60 5.17 8.13 13.04
C LEU A 60 5.72 7.08 14.01
N GLU A 61 6.47 7.51 15.02
CA GLU A 61 7.05 6.60 16.01
C GLU A 61 5.95 5.87 16.78
N ARG A 62 4.92 6.58 17.23
CA ARG A 62 3.75 5.98 17.88
C ARG A 62 3.05 5.00 16.95
N ALA A 63 2.85 5.36 15.67
CA ALA A 63 2.24 4.48 14.69
C ALA A 63 3.03 3.18 14.52
N GLU A 64 4.36 3.28 14.34
CA GLU A 64 5.23 2.10 14.27
C GLU A 64 5.15 1.23 15.52
N ASN A 65 5.18 1.85 16.72
CA ASN A 65 5.14 1.14 17.98
C ASN A 65 3.81 0.41 18.19
N ILE A 66 2.68 1.03 17.83
CA ILE A 66 1.37 0.38 17.86
C ILE A 66 1.39 -0.88 16.98
N TRP A 67 1.82 -0.77 15.73
CA TRP A 67 1.81 -1.89 14.80
C TRP A 67 2.86 -2.97 15.12
N LYS A 68 4.04 -2.61 15.65
CA LYS A 68 5.05 -3.57 16.14
C LYS A 68 4.54 -4.41 17.31
N ASN A 69 3.59 -3.88 18.08
CA ASN A 69 3.00 -4.55 19.23
C ASN A 69 1.55 -5.00 19.01
N MET A 70 1.08 -4.94 17.74
CA MET A 70 -0.29 -5.29 17.40
C MET A 70 -0.52 -6.79 17.44
N ASP A 71 -1.51 -7.20 18.22
CA ASP A 71 -2.05 -8.56 18.25
C ASP A 71 -3.57 -8.55 18.46
N TYR A 72 -4.19 -9.71 18.51
CA TYR A 72 -5.65 -9.83 18.67
C TYR A 72 -6.17 -9.18 19.95
N SER A 73 -5.41 -9.27 21.05
CA SER A 73 -5.83 -8.77 22.37
C SER A 73 -5.96 -7.24 22.41
N ARG A 74 -5.27 -6.53 21.48
CA ARG A 74 -5.37 -5.09 21.33
C ARG A 74 -6.63 -4.63 20.59
N VAL A 75 -7.34 -5.54 19.93
CA VAL A 75 -8.51 -5.22 19.12
C VAL A 75 -9.78 -5.86 19.68
N PHE A 76 -9.68 -7.10 20.14
CA PHE A 76 -10.81 -7.89 20.62
C PHE A 76 -10.52 -8.53 21.97
N ARG A 77 -11.51 -8.55 22.85
CA ARG A 77 -11.46 -9.39 24.04
C ARG A 77 -11.79 -10.83 23.66
N THR A 78 -10.77 -11.72 23.67
CA THR A 78 -10.91 -13.15 23.39
C THR A 78 -10.16 -13.95 24.43
N GLU A 79 -10.73 -15.09 24.89
CA GLU A 79 -10.07 -15.95 25.88
C GLU A 79 -8.82 -16.68 25.33
N ASP A 80 -8.78 -17.00 24.02
CA ASP A 80 -7.70 -17.81 23.43
C ASP A 80 -7.11 -17.31 22.11
N GLY A 81 -7.57 -16.17 21.55
CA GLY A 81 -7.03 -15.55 20.32
C GLY A 81 -7.08 -16.41 19.04
N LYS A 82 -7.81 -17.52 19.02
CA LYS A 82 -7.88 -18.43 17.88
C LYS A 82 -8.89 -17.94 16.83
N LEU A 83 -8.49 -17.91 15.57
CA LEU A 83 -9.29 -17.40 14.44
C LEU A 83 -10.66 -18.08 14.30
N GLU A 84 -10.76 -19.35 14.67
CA GLU A 84 -12.03 -20.11 14.64
C GLU A 84 -13.00 -19.68 15.72
N GLN A 85 -12.49 -19.31 16.89
CA GLN A 85 -13.31 -18.76 17.98
C GLN A 85 -13.80 -17.35 17.65
N ILE A 86 -12.96 -16.53 17.00
CA ILE A 86 -13.35 -15.20 16.50
C ILE A 86 -14.54 -15.35 15.52
N LYS A 87 -14.48 -16.29 14.59
CA LYS A 87 -15.58 -16.54 13.64
C LYS A 87 -16.86 -16.97 14.36
N LYS A 88 -16.75 -17.80 15.38
CA LYS A 88 -17.88 -18.28 16.18
C LYS A 88 -18.49 -17.18 17.04
N LEU A 89 -17.65 -16.35 17.68
CA LEU A 89 -18.08 -15.18 18.44
C LEU A 89 -18.80 -14.14 17.59
N VAL A 90 -18.29 -13.90 16.36
CA VAL A 90 -18.96 -13.01 15.38
C VAL A 90 -20.36 -13.51 15.04
N ALA A 91 -20.53 -14.83 14.89
CA ALA A 91 -21.83 -15.43 14.55
C ALA A 91 -22.84 -15.41 15.72
N ASP A 92 -22.35 -15.57 16.96
CA ASP A 92 -23.25 -15.84 18.12
C ASP A 92 -23.59 -14.57 18.92
N ARG A 93 -22.67 -13.64 19.16
CA ARG A 93 -22.85 -12.51 20.10
C ARG A 93 -22.20 -11.18 19.69
N GLY A 94 -21.42 -11.14 18.63
CA GLY A 94 -20.56 -10.01 18.27
C GLY A 94 -19.28 -9.94 19.10
N LEU A 95 -18.23 -9.35 18.52
CA LEU A 95 -16.93 -9.18 19.17
C LEU A 95 -16.96 -8.00 20.14
N ASP A 96 -16.46 -8.22 21.35
CA ASP A 96 -16.19 -7.15 22.32
C ASP A 96 -14.94 -6.38 21.87
N ILE A 97 -15.11 -5.07 21.61
CA ILE A 97 -14.10 -4.16 21.08
C ILE A 97 -13.58 -3.18 22.15
N GLU A 98 -13.80 -3.45 23.41
CA GLU A 98 -13.29 -2.59 24.48
C GLU A 98 -11.78 -2.34 24.35
N PRO A 99 -10.92 -3.35 24.01
CA PRO A 99 -9.50 -3.09 23.78
C PRO A 99 -9.22 -2.11 22.64
N LEU A 100 -10.03 -2.11 21.58
CA LEU A 100 -9.90 -1.15 20.48
C LEU A 100 -10.29 0.26 20.94
N LYS A 101 -11.32 0.41 21.79
CA LYS A 101 -11.70 1.70 22.36
C LYS A 101 -10.61 2.26 23.24
N GLU A 102 -10.05 1.43 24.12
CA GLU A 102 -8.91 1.78 24.98
C GLU A 102 -7.70 2.19 24.12
N LEU A 103 -7.38 1.43 23.06
CA LEU A 103 -6.29 1.77 22.15
C LEU A 103 -6.50 3.12 21.48
N ILE A 104 -7.73 3.44 21.04
CA ILE A 104 -8.06 4.74 20.46
C ILE A 104 -7.90 5.85 21.50
N GLU A 105 -8.39 5.65 22.73
CA GLU A 105 -8.25 6.62 23.83
C GLU A 105 -6.81 6.91 24.17
N ASP A 106 -5.99 5.88 24.34
CA ASP A 106 -4.57 5.99 24.67
C ASP A 106 -3.74 6.63 23.55
N THR A 107 -4.23 6.52 22.30
CA THR A 107 -3.50 6.98 21.12
C THR A 107 -3.91 8.38 20.69
N LEU A 108 -5.19 8.73 20.84
CA LEU A 108 -5.77 9.94 20.28
C LEU A 108 -5.42 11.17 21.12
N ASP A 109 -4.78 12.14 20.47
CA ASP A 109 -4.56 13.50 21.01
C ASP A 109 -5.39 14.49 20.19
N GLU A 110 -6.58 14.82 20.69
CA GLU A 110 -7.52 15.71 20.02
C GLU A 110 -6.94 17.11 19.79
N GLU A 111 -6.18 17.65 20.75
CA GLU A 111 -5.58 18.99 20.64
C GLU A 111 -4.52 19.00 19.53
N LYS A 112 -3.70 17.95 19.48
CA LYS A 112 -2.68 17.81 18.43
C LYS A 112 -3.31 17.69 17.04
N ILE A 113 -4.43 16.97 16.89
CA ILE A 113 -5.16 16.88 15.63
C ILE A 113 -5.78 18.25 15.27
N LYS A 114 -6.46 18.92 16.20
CA LYS A 114 -7.09 20.24 15.97
C LYS A 114 -6.09 21.29 15.55
N SER A 115 -4.91 21.32 16.17
CA SER A 115 -3.85 22.28 15.88
C SER A 115 -3.01 21.93 14.65
N SER A 116 -3.14 20.72 14.11
CA SER A 116 -2.36 20.30 12.94
C SER A 116 -2.74 21.07 11.68
N HIS A 117 -1.82 21.17 10.72
CA HIS A 117 -2.09 21.71 9.38
C HIS A 117 -2.84 20.74 8.46
N CYS A 118 -3.03 19.49 8.91
CA CYS A 118 -3.63 18.42 8.13
C CYS A 118 -5.16 18.42 8.30
N ASP A 119 -5.92 18.55 7.22
CA ASP A 119 -7.35 18.30 7.24
C ASP A 119 -7.61 16.81 7.43
N PHE A 120 -8.67 16.43 8.16
CA PHE A 120 -8.90 15.03 8.47
C PHE A 120 -10.36 14.62 8.32
N TYR A 121 -10.59 13.61 7.46
CA TYR A 121 -11.92 13.08 7.17
C TYR A 121 -11.97 11.58 7.45
N ALA A 122 -13.02 11.13 8.16
CA ALA A 122 -13.27 9.72 8.45
C ALA A 122 -14.64 9.31 7.88
N THR A 123 -14.67 8.23 7.10
CA THR A 123 -15.90 7.74 6.46
C THR A 123 -16.55 6.65 7.31
N ALA A 124 -17.87 6.74 7.51
CA ALA A 124 -18.70 5.75 8.19
C ALA A 124 -20.05 5.60 7.48
N LEU A 125 -20.76 4.49 7.73
CA LEU A 125 -22.17 4.32 7.40
C LEU A 125 -23.03 4.57 8.64
N SER A 126 -23.86 5.61 8.65
CA SER A 126 -24.89 5.77 9.68
C SER A 126 -26.07 4.85 9.39
N LEU A 127 -26.29 3.85 10.22
CA LEU A 127 -27.47 2.99 10.15
C LEU A 127 -28.73 3.74 10.58
N SER A 128 -28.60 4.66 11.54
CA SER A 128 -29.70 5.50 12.02
C SER A 128 -30.21 6.44 10.92
N ASP A 129 -29.30 7.07 10.16
CA ASP A 129 -29.64 8.01 9.10
C ASP A 129 -29.71 7.34 7.72
N ARG A 130 -29.33 6.08 7.59
CA ARG A 130 -29.28 5.27 6.36
C ARG A 130 -28.47 5.91 5.23
N ARG A 131 -27.33 6.51 5.57
CA ARG A 131 -26.45 7.20 4.61
C ARG A 131 -24.98 7.12 4.99
N GLU A 132 -24.15 7.32 3.99
CA GLU A 132 -22.74 7.60 4.19
C GLU A 132 -22.54 8.92 4.95
N ILE A 133 -21.59 8.94 5.87
CA ILE A 133 -21.16 10.15 6.58
C ILE A 133 -19.65 10.25 6.46
N ASN A 134 -19.21 11.41 6.01
CA ASN A 134 -17.81 11.79 6.00
C ASN A 134 -17.59 12.83 7.11
N PHE A 135 -17.13 12.37 8.26
CA PHE A 135 -16.86 13.25 9.40
C PHE A 135 -15.69 14.17 9.09
N ASP A 136 -15.87 15.48 9.26
CA ASP A 136 -14.74 16.39 9.41
C ASP A 136 -14.25 16.30 10.86
N VAL A 137 -13.20 15.51 11.06
CA VAL A 137 -12.73 15.12 12.40
C VAL A 137 -12.16 16.32 13.16
N LYS A 138 -11.50 17.27 12.46
CA LYS A 138 -10.97 18.48 13.10
C LYS A 138 -12.06 19.39 13.64
N SER A 139 -13.22 19.42 12.98
CA SER A 139 -14.38 20.21 13.39
C SER A 139 -15.21 19.52 14.48
N ALA A 140 -14.77 18.38 15.00
CA ALA A 140 -15.47 17.63 16.03
C ALA A 140 -15.60 18.45 17.35
N PRO A 141 -16.75 18.36 18.03
CA PRO A 141 -16.85 18.84 19.41
C PRO A 141 -15.81 18.13 20.31
N PRO A 142 -15.39 18.77 21.41
CA PRO A 142 -14.48 18.13 22.37
C PRO A 142 -15.00 16.76 22.81
N GLY A 143 -14.15 15.74 22.80
CA GLY A 143 -14.48 14.36 23.18
C GLY A 143 -15.20 13.53 22.11
N ALA A 144 -15.60 14.10 20.96
CA ALA A 144 -16.33 13.37 19.92
C ALA A 144 -15.45 12.67 18.90
N MET A 145 -14.15 12.97 18.82
CA MET A 145 -13.26 12.36 17.81
C MET A 145 -13.15 10.85 17.95
N LYS A 146 -13.07 10.36 19.20
CA LYS A 146 -13.07 8.92 19.50
C LYS A 146 -14.28 8.22 18.87
N ASP A 147 -15.47 8.74 19.08
CA ASP A 147 -16.71 8.17 18.56
C ASP A 147 -16.74 8.19 17.02
N MET A 148 -16.23 9.24 16.38
CA MET A 148 -16.13 9.34 14.91
C MET A 148 -15.19 8.29 14.34
N LEU A 149 -14.00 8.10 14.95
CA LEU A 149 -13.04 7.09 14.53
C LEU A 149 -13.57 5.68 14.75
N LEU A 150 -14.20 5.46 15.92
CA LEU A 150 -14.82 4.18 16.23
C LEU A 150 -15.97 3.88 15.27
N ALA A 151 -16.82 4.85 14.94
CA ALA A 151 -17.90 4.71 13.96
C ALA A 151 -17.38 4.28 12.58
N SER A 152 -16.24 4.87 12.15
CA SER A 152 -15.57 4.48 10.90
C SER A 152 -15.03 3.05 10.93
N ALA A 153 -14.59 2.56 12.07
CA ALA A 153 -14.00 1.24 12.26
C ALA A 153 -14.97 0.19 12.83
N TYR A 154 -16.27 0.49 12.87
CA TYR A 154 -17.30 -0.37 13.46
C TYR A 154 -17.67 -1.54 12.54
N PHE A 155 -16.79 -2.52 12.46
CA PHE A 155 -16.88 -3.65 11.54
C PHE A 155 -18.16 -4.49 11.76
N PRO A 156 -18.84 -4.98 10.69
CA PRO A 156 -19.95 -5.92 10.83
C PRO A 156 -19.51 -7.18 11.57
N GLY A 157 -20.03 -7.38 12.76
CA GLY A 157 -19.61 -8.45 13.65
C GLY A 157 -19.07 -7.95 14.99
N PHE A 158 -18.96 -6.64 15.16
CA PHE A 158 -18.76 -6.03 16.48
C PHE A 158 -20.09 -5.97 17.24
N LYS A 159 -20.01 -6.03 18.56
CA LYS A 159 -21.16 -5.89 19.43
C LYS A 159 -21.74 -4.48 19.25
N ASN A 160 -22.99 -4.39 18.85
CA ASN A 160 -23.61 -3.14 18.41
C ASN A 160 -23.85 -2.19 19.59
N GLU A 161 -23.25 -1.00 19.55
CA GLU A 161 -23.41 0.05 20.55
C GLU A 161 -23.78 1.37 19.88
N LYS A 162 -24.41 2.28 20.63
CA LYS A 162 -24.73 3.62 20.14
C LYS A 162 -23.58 4.57 20.45
N LEU A 163 -23.09 5.29 19.44
CA LEU A 163 -22.10 6.34 19.55
C LEU A 163 -22.81 7.68 19.34
N GLY A 164 -22.75 8.58 20.30
CA GLY A 164 -23.50 9.83 20.25
C GLY A 164 -25.01 9.64 20.02
N GLY A 165 -25.61 8.56 20.52
CA GLY A 165 -27.01 8.24 20.36
C GLY A 165 -27.40 7.59 19.04
N LYS A 166 -26.49 7.44 18.09
CA LYS A 166 -26.69 6.82 16.76
C LYS A 166 -25.95 5.49 16.61
N THR A 167 -26.41 4.67 15.69
CA THR A 167 -25.80 3.40 15.34
C THR A 167 -25.05 3.53 14.03
N TYR A 168 -23.83 3.01 13.99
CA TYR A 168 -22.94 3.07 12.82
C TYR A 168 -22.47 1.69 12.39
N MET A 169 -21.98 1.62 11.17
CA MET A 169 -21.26 0.50 10.59
C MET A 169 -20.02 1.02 9.89
N ASP A 170 -18.98 0.19 9.81
CA ASP A 170 -17.72 0.46 9.13
C ASP A 170 -17.93 1.10 7.75
N GLY A 171 -17.22 2.19 7.50
CA GLY A 171 -17.31 2.95 6.26
C GLY A 171 -17.00 2.13 5.01
N GLY A 172 -16.26 1.02 5.13
CA GLY A 172 -16.00 0.08 4.05
C GLY A 172 -17.27 -0.51 3.43
N SER A 173 -18.38 -0.52 4.17
CA SER A 173 -19.69 -0.94 3.66
C SER A 173 -20.25 -0.03 2.56
N VAL A 174 -19.78 1.21 2.46
CA VAL A 174 -20.26 2.21 1.48
C VAL A 174 -19.14 2.86 0.68
N ASN A 175 -17.99 3.12 1.28
CA ASN A 175 -16.85 3.78 0.65
C ASN A 175 -15.54 3.38 1.31
N ASN A 176 -14.93 2.30 0.82
CA ASN A 176 -13.70 1.77 1.41
C ASN A 176 -12.45 2.56 0.98
N VAL A 177 -12.53 3.37 -0.07
CA VAL A 177 -11.44 4.17 -0.62
C VAL A 177 -11.97 5.58 -0.91
N PRO A 178 -12.02 6.47 0.10
CA PRO A 178 -12.74 7.74 0.04
C PRO A 178 -11.98 8.83 -0.75
N VAL A 179 -11.69 8.57 -2.03
CA VAL A 179 -11.03 9.52 -2.95
C VAL A 179 -11.93 10.72 -3.23
N ASP A 180 -13.22 10.47 -3.44
CA ASP A 180 -14.25 11.47 -3.68
C ASP A 180 -14.29 12.52 -2.57
N VAL A 181 -14.08 12.13 -1.32
CA VAL A 181 -14.06 13.05 -0.17
C VAL A 181 -13.00 14.14 -0.35
N LEU A 182 -11.77 13.78 -0.72
CA LEU A 182 -10.71 14.78 -0.94
C LEU A 182 -10.92 15.58 -2.23
N VAL A 183 -11.44 14.95 -3.28
CA VAL A 183 -11.76 15.65 -4.53
C VAL A 183 -12.81 16.71 -4.29
N ASP A 184 -13.88 16.41 -3.54
CA ASP A 184 -14.94 17.34 -3.19
C ASP A 184 -14.45 18.49 -2.29
N LYS A 185 -13.36 18.25 -1.53
CA LYS A 185 -12.67 19.28 -0.74
C LYS A 185 -11.65 20.09 -1.54
N GLY A 186 -11.51 19.84 -2.84
CA GLY A 186 -10.69 20.61 -3.76
C GLY A 186 -9.23 20.17 -3.87
N TYR A 187 -8.88 19.00 -3.34
CA TYR A 187 -7.53 18.44 -3.50
C TYR A 187 -7.27 18.04 -4.94
N LYS A 188 -6.12 18.45 -5.49
CA LYS A 188 -5.74 18.19 -6.88
C LYS A 188 -4.63 17.14 -7.02
N ASP A 189 -3.81 16.97 -6.02
CA ASP A 189 -2.75 15.95 -5.96
C ASP A 189 -3.04 15.01 -4.79
N ILE A 190 -3.41 13.75 -5.10
CA ILE A 190 -3.88 12.78 -4.11
C ILE A 190 -3.05 11.50 -4.20
N ILE A 191 -2.50 11.04 -3.08
CA ILE A 191 -1.83 9.74 -2.96
C ILE A 191 -2.79 8.76 -2.30
N VAL A 192 -3.13 7.68 -2.99
CA VAL A 192 -4.01 6.62 -2.49
C VAL A 192 -3.16 5.46 -2.02
N ILE A 193 -3.24 5.11 -0.73
CA ILE A 193 -2.54 3.95 -0.17
C ILE A 193 -3.54 2.80 -0.07
N ARG A 194 -3.43 1.86 -1.03
CA ARG A 194 -4.28 0.68 -1.13
C ARG A 194 -3.77 -0.44 -0.23
N ILE A 195 -4.70 -1.19 0.36
CA ILE A 195 -4.40 -2.41 1.12
C ILE A 195 -5.30 -3.58 0.71
N TYR A 196 -6.13 -3.36 -0.32
CA TYR A 196 -7.09 -4.33 -0.84
C TYR A 196 -7.97 -4.94 0.25
N GLY A 197 -8.56 -4.06 1.08
CA GLY A 197 -9.54 -4.42 2.09
C GLY A 197 -10.84 -4.94 1.48
N ILE A 198 -11.73 -5.41 2.34
CA ILE A 198 -13.07 -5.82 1.94
C ILE A 198 -13.98 -4.61 2.08
N GLY A 199 -14.71 -4.27 1.01
CA GLY A 199 -15.65 -3.16 1.01
C GLY A 199 -15.95 -2.63 -0.37
N VAL A 200 -16.76 -1.58 -0.43
CA VAL A 200 -17.16 -0.91 -1.67
C VAL A 200 -16.01 -0.04 -2.16
N ASP A 201 -15.44 -0.40 -3.30
CA ASP A 201 -14.34 0.34 -3.94
C ASP A 201 -14.90 1.49 -4.80
N ARG A 202 -15.16 2.63 -4.16
CA ARG A 202 -15.68 3.82 -4.85
C ARG A 202 -14.67 4.45 -5.79
N GLU A 203 -13.37 4.29 -5.58
CA GLU A 203 -12.35 4.79 -6.50
C GLU A 203 -12.58 4.30 -7.93
N LYS A 204 -13.05 3.06 -8.09
CA LYS A 204 -13.38 2.49 -9.41
C LYS A 204 -14.67 3.02 -10.02
N MET A 205 -15.56 3.54 -9.20
CA MET A 205 -16.90 4.00 -9.59
C MET A 205 -16.95 5.53 -9.77
N PHE A 206 -16.03 6.24 -9.11
CA PHE A 206 -15.97 7.69 -9.11
C PHE A 206 -15.20 8.18 -10.35
N ARG A 207 -15.81 9.10 -11.11
CA ARG A 207 -15.12 9.74 -12.23
C ARG A 207 -14.18 10.82 -11.69
N ILE A 208 -12.91 10.54 -11.69
CA ILE A 208 -11.88 11.49 -11.27
C ILE A 208 -11.82 12.63 -12.28
N PRO A 209 -11.90 13.92 -11.85
CA PRO A 209 -11.74 15.07 -12.72
C PRO A 209 -10.37 15.08 -13.41
N GLU A 210 -10.30 15.63 -14.64
CA GLU A 210 -9.07 15.63 -15.45
C GLU A 210 -7.93 16.45 -14.82
N ASP A 211 -8.27 17.44 -13.99
CA ASP A 211 -7.33 18.30 -13.28
C ASP A 211 -6.86 17.71 -11.93
N VAL A 212 -7.28 16.49 -11.60
CA VAL A 212 -6.87 15.76 -10.38
C VAL A 212 -5.86 14.69 -10.72
N ASN A 213 -4.74 14.71 -10.01
CA ASN A 213 -3.68 13.72 -10.14
C ASN A 213 -3.79 12.67 -9.04
N ILE A 214 -3.91 11.42 -9.43
CA ILE A 214 -3.94 10.30 -8.50
C ILE A 214 -2.63 9.51 -8.60
N TYR A 215 -1.93 9.38 -7.47
CA TYR A 215 -0.77 8.54 -7.29
C TYR A 215 -1.16 7.35 -6.42
N ARG A 216 -0.66 6.15 -6.71
CA ARG A 216 -1.07 4.94 -5.98
C ARG A 216 0.11 4.20 -5.42
N ILE A 217 0.06 3.93 -4.10
CA ILE A 217 0.91 2.97 -3.42
C ILE A 217 0.03 1.75 -3.16
N ALA A 218 0.38 0.60 -3.76
CA ALA A 218 -0.43 -0.60 -3.68
C ALA A 218 0.46 -1.84 -3.57
N PRO A 219 0.11 -2.81 -2.69
CA PRO A 219 0.91 -3.98 -2.46
C PRO A 219 0.87 -4.91 -3.66
N ARG A 220 2.04 -5.33 -4.12
CA ARG A 220 2.22 -6.37 -5.15
C ARG A 220 2.31 -7.78 -4.55
N ARG A 221 2.18 -7.90 -3.23
CA ARG A 221 2.19 -9.14 -2.47
C ARG A 221 0.99 -9.21 -1.53
N ASN A 222 0.61 -10.43 -1.17
CA ASN A 222 -0.49 -10.65 -0.25
C ASN A 222 -0.14 -10.14 1.17
N LEU A 223 -0.95 -9.25 1.70
CA LEU A 223 -0.83 -8.70 3.07
C LEU A 223 -1.39 -9.65 4.14
N GLY A 224 -2.11 -10.71 3.75
CA GLY A 224 -2.79 -11.63 4.67
C GLY A 224 -4.24 -11.29 4.94
N GLY A 225 -4.85 -11.97 5.93
CA GLY A 225 -6.26 -11.75 6.31
C GLY A 225 -6.47 -10.44 7.05
N ILE A 226 -7.62 -9.79 6.82
CA ILE A 226 -7.98 -8.49 7.44
C ILE A 226 -8.18 -8.55 8.95
N LEU A 227 -8.56 -9.71 9.49
CA LEU A 227 -8.74 -9.95 10.92
C LEU A 227 -7.54 -10.69 11.56
N ARG A 228 -6.44 -10.84 10.84
CA ARG A 228 -5.28 -11.57 11.34
C ARG A 228 -4.21 -10.62 11.86
N PHE A 229 -4.42 -10.17 13.10
CA PHE A 229 -3.49 -9.32 13.82
C PHE A 229 -2.35 -10.18 14.39
N ASP A 230 -1.12 -9.96 13.91
CA ASP A 230 0.09 -10.61 14.41
C ASP A 230 1.32 -9.74 14.13
N LYS A 231 2.22 -9.66 15.11
CA LYS A 231 3.40 -8.76 15.12
C LYS A 231 4.34 -9.00 13.94
N ILE A 232 4.63 -10.26 13.61
CA ILE A 232 5.58 -10.61 12.52
C ILE A 232 5.01 -10.13 11.18
N ARG A 233 3.71 -10.33 10.97
CA ARG A 233 3.03 -9.88 9.76
C ARG A 233 2.94 -8.36 9.69
N ALA A 234 2.63 -7.71 10.80
CA ALA A 234 2.58 -6.26 10.85
C ALA A 234 3.94 -5.65 10.48
N MET A 235 5.03 -6.13 11.06
CA MET A 235 6.39 -5.70 10.72
C MET A 235 6.71 -5.93 9.24
N ARG A 236 6.41 -7.13 8.71
CA ARG A 236 6.60 -7.42 7.27
C ARG A 236 5.78 -6.50 6.38
N ASN A 237 4.52 -6.23 6.74
CA ASN A 237 3.65 -5.36 5.95
C ASN A 237 4.12 -3.90 6.03
N MET A 238 4.61 -3.41 7.17
CA MET A 238 5.26 -2.09 7.26
C MET A 238 6.48 -2.00 6.34
N THR A 239 7.37 -3.00 6.37
CA THR A 239 8.53 -3.03 5.47
C THR A 239 8.09 -3.02 4.00
N LEU A 240 7.08 -3.82 3.64
CA LEU A 240 6.55 -3.85 2.27
C LEU A 240 5.95 -2.49 1.87
N GLY A 241 5.19 -1.86 2.77
CA GLY A 241 4.62 -0.52 2.53
C GLY A 241 5.70 0.54 2.30
N TYR A 242 6.77 0.49 3.09
CA TYR A 242 7.91 1.38 2.93
C TYR A 242 8.54 1.27 1.54
N TYR A 243 8.89 0.06 1.12
CA TYR A 243 9.51 -0.15 -0.19
C TYR A 243 8.56 0.13 -1.37
N ASP A 244 7.26 -0.13 -1.22
CA ASP A 244 6.27 0.25 -2.24
C ASP A 244 6.05 1.78 -2.28
N GLY A 245 6.19 2.48 -1.16
CA GLY A 245 6.27 3.95 -1.09
C GLY A 245 7.50 4.49 -1.83
N MET A 246 8.69 3.94 -1.53
CA MET A 246 9.94 4.28 -2.24
C MET A 246 9.83 4.01 -3.74
N ARG A 247 9.12 2.95 -4.14
CA ARG A 247 8.85 2.69 -5.56
C ARG A 247 8.09 3.81 -6.24
N LEU A 248 7.07 4.37 -5.62
CA LEU A 248 6.33 5.51 -6.17
C LEU A 248 7.23 6.75 -6.28
N ILE A 249 7.98 7.05 -5.22
CA ILE A 249 8.78 8.28 -5.10
C ILE A 249 9.96 8.28 -6.09
N HIS A 250 10.67 7.16 -6.18
CA HIS A 250 11.87 7.02 -7.02
C HIS A 250 11.60 6.36 -8.37
N ASP A 251 10.33 6.06 -8.70
CA ASP A 251 9.94 5.35 -9.92
C ASP A 251 10.69 4.02 -10.11
N LEU A 252 10.84 3.24 -9.00
CA LEU A 252 11.56 1.98 -9.04
C LEU A 252 10.83 0.94 -9.87
N VAL A 253 11.59 0.17 -10.62
CA VAL A 253 11.11 -0.92 -11.48
C VAL A 253 11.14 -2.26 -10.72
N GLY A 254 10.53 -3.30 -11.28
CA GLY A 254 10.46 -4.65 -10.71
C GLY A 254 9.13 -4.92 -10.00
N ARG A 255 8.82 -6.18 -9.84
CA ARG A 255 7.56 -6.66 -9.25
C ARG A 255 7.75 -7.15 -7.82
N LYS A 256 8.73 -8.01 -7.60
CA LYS A 256 9.09 -8.57 -6.29
C LYS A 256 10.28 -7.84 -5.67
N TYR A 257 11.20 -7.40 -6.51
CA TYR A 257 12.39 -6.64 -6.15
C TYR A 257 12.20 -5.17 -6.50
N TYR A 258 13.19 -4.34 -6.15
CA TYR A 258 13.15 -2.89 -6.32
C TYR A 258 14.44 -2.46 -7.00
N PHE A 259 14.32 -2.03 -8.27
CA PHE A 259 15.46 -1.62 -9.09
C PHE A 259 15.38 -0.12 -9.37
N ASP A 260 16.44 0.58 -9.03
CA ASP A 260 16.65 1.96 -9.45
C ASP A 260 17.27 1.96 -10.84
N LEU A 261 16.46 2.31 -11.84
CA LEU A 261 16.83 2.36 -13.24
C LEU A 261 16.56 3.77 -13.78
N PRO A 262 17.45 4.76 -13.52
CA PRO A 262 17.15 6.17 -13.74
C PRO A 262 17.24 6.63 -15.19
N TYR A 263 17.79 5.80 -16.09
CA TYR A 263 18.03 6.20 -17.48
C TYR A 263 16.85 5.92 -18.41
N SER A 264 16.99 6.35 -19.67
CA SER A 264 15.96 6.22 -20.70
C SER A 264 15.76 4.77 -21.16
N GLU A 265 14.65 4.51 -21.84
CA GLU A 265 14.37 3.25 -22.51
C GLU A 265 15.50 2.85 -23.48
N ALA A 266 15.98 3.79 -24.30
CA ALA A 266 17.05 3.55 -25.26
C ALA A 266 18.35 3.09 -24.56
N TYR A 267 18.71 3.71 -23.42
CA TYR A 267 19.87 3.28 -22.63
C TYR A 267 19.73 1.82 -22.18
N TYR A 268 18.57 1.44 -21.66
CA TYR A 268 18.36 0.06 -21.17
C TYR A 268 18.23 -0.95 -22.29
N PHE A 269 17.79 -0.53 -23.47
CA PHE A 269 17.86 -1.35 -24.65
C PHE A 269 19.32 -1.65 -25.06
N ASP A 270 20.17 -0.63 -25.17
CA ASP A 270 21.58 -0.81 -25.52
C ASP A 270 22.33 -1.64 -24.46
N LYS A 271 22.02 -1.40 -23.17
CA LYS A 271 22.56 -2.16 -22.05
C LYS A 271 22.12 -3.63 -22.10
N LEU A 272 20.85 -3.91 -22.38
CA LEU A 272 20.33 -5.25 -22.56
C LEU A 272 21.07 -6.00 -23.69
N MET A 273 21.25 -5.33 -24.82
CA MET A 273 21.96 -5.93 -25.98
C MET A 273 23.43 -6.19 -25.67
N SER A 274 24.12 -5.29 -24.98
CA SER A 274 25.53 -5.45 -24.61
C SER A 274 25.77 -6.58 -23.56
N GLU A 275 24.78 -6.83 -22.73
CA GLU A 275 24.84 -7.85 -21.65
C GLU A 275 24.12 -9.15 -22.02
N LEU A 276 23.65 -9.28 -23.25
CA LEU A 276 22.78 -10.37 -23.69
C LEU A 276 23.42 -11.74 -23.46
N GLU A 277 24.70 -11.90 -23.77
CA GLU A 277 25.42 -13.18 -23.59
C GLU A 277 25.56 -13.55 -22.11
N LEU A 278 25.78 -12.56 -21.23
CA LEU A 278 25.79 -12.78 -19.78
C LEU A 278 24.44 -13.28 -19.27
N PHE A 279 23.35 -12.65 -19.70
CA PHE A 279 22.00 -13.08 -19.34
C PHE A 279 21.65 -14.47 -19.89
N ARG A 280 22.02 -14.76 -21.15
CA ARG A 280 21.84 -16.09 -21.74
C ARG A 280 22.61 -17.16 -20.99
N ALA A 281 23.89 -16.89 -20.69
CA ALA A 281 24.74 -17.83 -19.95
C ALA A 281 24.15 -18.18 -18.59
N PHE A 282 23.61 -17.17 -17.89
CA PHE A 282 23.06 -17.35 -16.56
C PHE A 282 21.63 -17.91 -16.52
N LEU A 283 20.75 -17.47 -17.42
CA LEU A 283 19.32 -17.79 -17.37
C LEU A 283 18.94 -19.06 -18.10
N ILE A 284 19.65 -19.41 -19.19
CA ILE A 284 19.34 -20.56 -20.06
C ILE A 284 20.19 -21.78 -19.66
N PRO A 285 19.59 -22.92 -19.33
CA PRO A 285 20.35 -24.14 -19.05
C PRO A 285 21.21 -24.60 -20.24
N SER A 286 22.40 -25.16 -19.97
CA SER A 286 23.37 -25.54 -20.99
C SER A 286 22.84 -26.52 -22.03
N LYS A 287 21.85 -27.38 -21.67
CA LYS A 287 21.21 -28.34 -22.56
C LYS A 287 20.29 -27.75 -23.64
N GLU A 288 19.78 -26.51 -23.42
CA GLU A 288 18.92 -25.82 -24.39
C GLU A 288 19.70 -24.88 -25.34
N LYS A 289 21.02 -24.83 -25.18
CA LYS A 289 21.87 -23.91 -25.98
C LYS A 289 22.11 -24.42 -27.42
N GLU A 290 22.02 -25.72 -27.64
CA GLU A 290 22.44 -26.36 -28.95
C GLU A 290 21.37 -26.29 -30.04
N GLU A 291 20.08 -26.05 -29.74
CA GLU A 291 19.02 -26.14 -30.74
C GLU A 291 18.64 -24.82 -31.46
N LYS A 292 19.30 -23.67 -31.16
CA LYS A 292 18.85 -22.36 -31.67
C LYS A 292 19.91 -21.49 -32.32
N GLU A 293 20.93 -22.08 -32.92
CA GLU A 293 22.00 -21.32 -33.62
C GLU A 293 21.62 -20.71 -34.97
N GLU A 294 20.48 -21.04 -35.59
CA GLU A 294 20.16 -20.60 -36.97
C GLU A 294 19.46 -19.21 -37.07
N LEU A 295 19.17 -18.53 -35.96
CA LEU A 295 18.46 -17.24 -36.00
C LEU A 295 19.32 -16.13 -35.42
N SER A 296 20.43 -15.84 -36.10
CA SER A 296 21.28 -14.69 -35.77
C SER A 296 20.73 -13.42 -36.41
N GLY A 297 20.14 -12.55 -35.62
CA GLY A 297 19.75 -11.24 -36.10
C GLY A 297 19.04 -10.41 -35.04
N TYR A 298 19.43 -9.14 -34.98
CA TYR A 298 18.85 -8.09 -34.16
C TYR A 298 17.30 -8.11 -34.17
N ARG A 299 16.70 -8.30 -35.35
CA ARG A 299 15.24 -8.38 -35.53
C ARG A 299 14.60 -9.57 -34.84
N LEU A 300 15.30 -10.69 -34.71
CA LEU A 300 14.79 -11.83 -33.97
C LEU A 300 14.56 -11.50 -32.50
N TYR A 301 15.52 -10.80 -31.87
CA TYR A 301 15.39 -10.41 -30.47
C TYR A 301 14.25 -9.39 -30.30
N THR A 302 14.24 -8.35 -31.10
CA THR A 302 13.32 -7.21 -30.93
C THR A 302 11.89 -7.53 -31.37
N GLU A 303 11.71 -8.30 -32.47
CA GLU A 303 10.38 -8.54 -33.04
C GLU A 303 9.73 -9.82 -32.53
N LYS A 304 10.50 -10.81 -32.04
CA LYS A 304 9.97 -12.11 -31.60
C LYS A 304 10.30 -12.47 -30.17
N LEU A 305 11.57 -12.49 -29.77
CA LEU A 305 11.97 -13.03 -28.48
C LEU A 305 11.60 -12.10 -27.31
N PHE A 306 11.90 -10.81 -27.41
CA PHE A 306 11.59 -9.88 -26.32
C PHE A 306 10.08 -9.69 -26.13
N PRO A 307 9.25 -9.53 -27.16
CA PRO A 307 7.80 -9.51 -26.97
C PRO A 307 7.24 -10.80 -26.36
N ALA A 308 7.72 -11.98 -26.78
CA ALA A 308 7.30 -13.25 -26.20
C ALA A 308 7.72 -13.38 -24.74
N LEU A 309 8.93 -12.94 -24.38
CA LEU A 309 9.41 -12.92 -22.99
C LEU A 309 8.66 -11.89 -22.15
N ALA A 310 8.37 -10.70 -22.68
CA ALA A 310 7.57 -9.69 -22.00
C ALA A 310 6.20 -10.21 -21.60
N GLN A 311 5.55 -10.96 -22.50
CA GLN A 311 4.29 -11.65 -22.22
C GLN A 311 4.46 -12.72 -21.12
N LYS A 312 5.54 -13.51 -21.17
CA LYS A 312 5.88 -14.51 -20.13
C LYS A 312 6.16 -13.86 -18.78
N PHE A 313 6.78 -12.69 -18.75
CA PHE A 313 7.01 -11.87 -17.56
C PHE A 313 5.74 -11.17 -17.08
N ARG A 314 4.65 -11.20 -17.87
CA ARG A 314 3.40 -10.49 -17.60
C ARG A 314 3.61 -8.98 -17.45
N LEU A 315 4.42 -8.41 -18.33
CA LEU A 315 4.54 -6.96 -18.46
C LEU A 315 3.23 -6.39 -19.03
N PRO A 316 2.88 -5.14 -18.69
CA PRO A 316 1.69 -4.50 -19.26
C PRO A 316 1.85 -4.32 -20.77
N PRO A 317 0.76 -4.14 -21.55
CA PRO A 317 0.84 -4.01 -23.01
C PRO A 317 1.70 -2.82 -23.51
N ASP A 318 1.82 -1.79 -22.69
CA ASP A 318 2.59 -0.55 -22.92
C ASP A 318 3.99 -0.57 -22.29
N TRP A 319 4.55 -1.78 -22.07
CA TRP A 319 5.90 -1.92 -21.54
C TRP A 319 6.96 -1.28 -22.45
N ASP A 320 8.00 -0.73 -21.84
CA ASP A 320 9.20 -0.24 -22.50
C ASP A 320 10.43 -1.10 -22.17
N TYR A 321 11.57 -0.84 -22.79
CA TYR A 321 12.80 -1.61 -22.55
C TYR A 321 13.38 -1.41 -21.15
N ARG A 322 13.03 -0.36 -20.45
CA ARG A 322 13.36 -0.20 -19.02
C ARG A 322 12.58 -1.20 -18.15
N ASP A 323 11.28 -1.36 -18.43
CA ASP A 323 10.44 -2.36 -17.78
C ASP A 323 10.92 -3.79 -18.07
N PHE A 324 11.27 -4.05 -19.33
CA PHE A 324 11.78 -5.35 -19.77
C PHE A 324 13.13 -5.68 -19.12
N TYR A 325 14.07 -4.76 -19.13
CA TYR A 325 15.36 -4.92 -18.47
C TYR A 325 15.20 -5.18 -16.97
N GLY A 326 14.34 -4.44 -16.29
CA GLY A 326 13.99 -4.68 -14.90
C GLY A 326 13.41 -6.07 -14.64
N ALA A 327 12.62 -6.62 -15.58
CA ALA A 327 12.10 -7.99 -15.46
C ALA A 327 13.19 -9.06 -15.64
N VAL A 328 14.18 -8.81 -16.51
CA VAL A 328 15.36 -9.67 -16.65
C VAL A 328 16.20 -9.64 -15.37
N LEU A 329 16.48 -8.44 -14.82
CA LEU A 329 17.18 -8.30 -13.55
C LEU A 329 16.44 -9.01 -12.40
N GLU A 330 15.09 -8.95 -12.40
CA GLU A 330 14.28 -9.68 -11.40
C GLU A 330 14.43 -11.19 -11.48
N LEU A 331 14.56 -11.76 -12.68
CA LEU A 331 14.88 -13.18 -12.83
C LEU A 331 16.27 -13.52 -12.28
N CYS A 332 17.25 -12.67 -12.56
CA CYS A 332 18.61 -12.82 -12.06
C CYS A 332 18.66 -12.74 -10.54
N ALA A 333 18.07 -11.70 -9.95
CA ALA A 333 18.00 -11.50 -8.49
C ALA A 333 17.32 -12.69 -7.79
N ARG A 334 16.28 -13.26 -8.40
CA ARG A 334 15.59 -14.44 -7.90
C ARG A 334 16.46 -15.69 -7.93
N LYS A 335 17.22 -15.90 -9.01
CA LYS A 335 18.11 -17.05 -9.18
C LYS A 335 19.35 -16.95 -8.28
N LEU A 336 19.79 -15.74 -7.99
CA LEU A 336 20.86 -15.43 -7.03
C LEU A 336 20.37 -15.42 -5.57
N GLU A 337 19.06 -15.63 -5.33
CA GLU A 337 18.44 -15.62 -4.00
C GLU A 337 18.68 -14.32 -3.22
N LEU A 338 18.77 -13.18 -3.90
CA LEU A 338 19.06 -11.89 -3.29
C LEU A 338 17.95 -11.46 -2.32
N GLU A 339 18.34 -10.59 -1.38
CA GLU A 339 17.41 -9.97 -0.43
C GLU A 339 16.34 -9.16 -1.17
N VAL A 340 15.10 -9.30 -0.73
CA VAL A 340 13.97 -8.67 -1.43
C VAL A 340 13.80 -7.20 -1.05
N PHE A 341 13.99 -6.90 0.24
CA PHE A 341 13.82 -5.56 0.77
C PHE A 341 15.15 -4.78 0.71
N HIS A 342 15.59 -4.56 -0.52
CA HIS A 342 16.76 -3.77 -0.87
C HIS A 342 16.50 -3.07 -2.22
N ILE A 343 17.05 -1.87 -2.40
CA ILE A 343 17.01 -1.16 -3.69
C ILE A 343 18.32 -1.43 -4.40
N TYR A 344 18.24 -2.10 -5.54
CA TYR A 344 19.39 -2.47 -6.36
C TYR A 344 19.52 -1.54 -7.55
N THR A 345 20.76 -1.23 -7.93
CA THR A 345 21.08 -0.69 -9.26
C THR A 345 21.25 -1.83 -10.28
N ALA A 346 21.30 -1.51 -11.56
CA ALA A 346 21.64 -2.48 -12.59
C ALA A 346 23.05 -3.05 -12.38
N GLU A 347 23.97 -2.20 -11.97
CA GLU A 347 25.40 -2.50 -11.74
C GLU A 347 25.58 -3.51 -10.61
N ASP A 348 24.80 -3.43 -9.55
CA ASP A 348 24.83 -4.38 -8.42
C ASP A 348 24.52 -5.80 -8.92
N ILE A 349 23.43 -5.94 -9.67
CA ILE A 349 23.00 -7.24 -10.21
C ILE A 349 24.01 -7.80 -11.22
N ILE A 350 24.54 -6.96 -12.11
CA ILE A 350 25.55 -7.39 -13.10
C ILE A 350 26.85 -7.82 -12.42
N ALA A 351 27.27 -7.11 -11.36
CA ALA A 351 28.44 -7.51 -10.58
C ALA A 351 28.27 -8.88 -9.93
N ASP A 352 27.11 -9.14 -9.34
CA ASP A 352 26.81 -10.42 -8.71
C ASP A 352 26.65 -11.56 -9.73
N LEU A 353 26.09 -11.28 -10.91
CA LEU A 353 26.03 -12.24 -12.02
C LEU A 353 27.43 -12.65 -12.51
N LYS A 354 28.35 -11.68 -12.66
CA LYS A 354 29.74 -11.96 -13.08
C LYS A 354 30.47 -12.83 -12.07
N LYS A 355 30.27 -12.56 -10.76
CA LYS A 355 30.82 -13.41 -9.69
C LYS A 355 30.28 -14.84 -9.72
N ALA A 356 28.99 -15.01 -10.04
CA ALA A 356 28.34 -16.31 -10.08
C ALA A 356 28.64 -17.11 -11.38
N ALA A 357 29.11 -16.43 -12.43
CA ALA A 357 29.45 -17.04 -13.73
C ALA A 357 30.93 -17.41 -13.86
N GLY A 358 31.83 -16.85 -13.03
CA GLY A 358 33.27 -17.16 -12.98
C GLY A 358 33.59 -18.14 -11.92
#